data_e88f65a8fbd80c0aa9efc6048c5839cb
#
_entry.id   e88f65a8fbd80c0aa9efc6048c5839cb
#
_cell.length_a   1.000
_cell.length_b   1.000
_cell.length_c   1.000
_cell.angle_alpha   90.00
_cell.angle_beta   90.00
_cell.angle_gamma   90.00
#
_symmetry.space_group_name_H-M   'P 1'
#
loop_
_entity.id
_entity.type
_entity.pdbx_description
1 polymer ?
#
loop_
_entity_poly.entity_id
_entity_poly.type
_entity_poly.pdbx_seq_one_letter_code
_entity_poly.pdbx_strand_id
1 'polypeptide(L)'
;MVDDWVVADDWRVTVKFRADADARQAVQSFREHELRDDVRRQLGHRVAMSVDGPTVFLYAGTEDAAREAERVVREVLAQQQLSAELTLARWHPLEEEWEDASVPMPDTAEQRAAEHRHLMDAETQESLAAGQAGWEVRVELRSHRQAVEFAERLQAEGRPVIRRWKYLLLGANNEDDASALAEAIRQESPAKASVHTEAVPFVQFAASNPGT
;
A
#
# COMPACT_ATOMS: atom_id res chain seq x y z
N MET A 1 15.69 6.44 -22.02
CA MET A 1 16.44 6.64 -20.75
C MET A 1 15.40 6.29 -19.72
N VAL A 2 15.38 5.02 -19.31
CA VAL A 2 14.45 4.53 -18.31
C VAL A 2 15.06 4.99 -16.99
N ASP A 3 14.41 5.91 -16.28
CA ASP A 3 14.79 6.26 -14.92
C ASP A 3 14.69 4.98 -14.09
N ASP A 4 15.86 4.48 -13.74
CA ASP A 4 16.04 3.41 -12.79
C ASP A 4 15.62 4.00 -11.42
N TRP A 5 14.32 3.95 -11.13
CA TRP A 5 13.82 4.18 -9.78
C TRP A 5 14.37 3.02 -8.95
N VAL A 6 15.54 3.24 -8.37
CA VAL A 6 15.98 2.44 -7.24
C VAL A 6 14.89 2.61 -6.20
N VAL A 7 14.02 1.61 -6.10
CA VAL A 7 13.10 1.48 -4.98
C VAL A 7 13.99 1.51 -3.75
N ALA A 8 14.04 2.63 -3.05
CA ALA A 8 14.73 2.71 -1.79
C ALA A 8 14.04 1.65 -0.91
N ASP A 9 14.81 0.67 -0.44
CA ASP A 9 14.30 -0.27 0.55
C ASP A 9 13.85 0.54 1.75
N ASP A 10 12.54 0.73 1.89
CA ASP A 10 11.97 1.42 3.03
C ASP A 10 11.93 0.46 4.22
N TRP A 11 12.53 0.89 5.31
CA TRP A 11 12.62 0.15 6.55
C TRP A 11 11.92 0.90 7.67
N ARG A 12 11.27 0.17 8.57
CA ARG A 12 10.53 0.75 9.69
C ARG A 12 10.81 0.02 11.00
N VAL A 13 11.27 0.74 12.00
CA VAL A 13 11.26 0.28 13.40
C VAL A 13 9.98 0.77 14.04
N THR A 14 9.17 -0.15 14.54
CA THR A 14 7.95 0.16 15.29
C THR A 14 8.21 -0.08 16.77
N VAL A 15 7.91 0.91 17.60
CA VAL A 15 8.06 0.87 19.06
C VAL A 15 6.69 1.06 19.68
N LYS A 16 6.10 -0.01 20.21
CA LYS A 16 4.75 0.00 20.78
C LYS A 16 4.81 -0.01 22.30
N PHE A 17 4.35 1.07 22.90
CA PHE A 17 4.25 1.23 24.34
C PHE A 17 2.89 0.78 24.86
N ARG A 18 2.78 0.60 26.18
CA ARG A 18 1.50 0.31 26.83
C ARG A 18 0.64 1.55 27.04
N ALA A 19 1.28 2.73 27.12
CA ALA A 19 0.61 4.00 27.37
C ALA A 19 1.22 5.14 26.54
N ASP A 20 0.40 6.10 26.15
CA ASP A 20 0.82 7.29 25.39
C ASP A 20 1.84 8.16 26.16
N ALA A 21 1.80 8.12 27.49
CA ALA A 21 2.76 8.86 28.32
C ALA A 21 4.19 8.34 28.14
N ASP A 22 4.35 7.02 28.06
CA ASP A 22 5.64 6.37 27.84
C ASP A 22 6.20 6.67 26.45
N ALA A 23 5.32 6.66 25.42
CA ALA A 23 5.68 7.05 24.06
C ALA A 23 6.19 8.50 24.01
N ARG A 24 5.48 9.44 24.65
CA ARG A 24 5.90 10.85 24.71
C ARG A 24 7.24 11.03 25.44
N GLN A 25 7.45 10.31 26.54
CA GLN A 25 8.73 10.33 27.27
C GLN A 25 9.87 9.81 26.38
N ALA A 26 9.66 8.68 25.71
CA ALA A 26 10.64 8.11 24.79
C ALA A 26 10.98 9.06 23.64
N VAL A 27 9.98 9.67 23.01
CA VAL A 27 10.16 10.63 21.91
C VAL A 27 10.99 11.83 22.34
N GLN A 28 10.75 12.36 23.53
CA GLN A 28 11.57 13.46 24.07
C GLN A 28 13.02 13.03 24.24
N SER A 29 13.26 11.85 24.77
CA SER A 29 14.61 11.29 24.93
C SER A 29 15.29 10.99 23.58
N PHE A 30 14.56 10.54 22.58
CA PHE A 30 15.09 10.35 21.22
C PHE A 30 15.55 11.68 20.62
N ARG A 31 14.75 12.75 20.74
CA ARG A 31 15.12 14.09 20.28
C ARG A 31 16.36 14.64 20.99
N GLU A 32 16.50 14.40 22.27
CA GLU A 32 17.67 14.80 23.04
C GLU A 32 18.92 14.00 22.66
N HIS A 33 18.77 12.71 22.29
CA HIS A 33 19.85 11.89 21.74
C HIS A 33 20.25 12.33 20.33
N GLU A 34 19.29 12.65 19.44
CA GLU A 34 19.57 13.21 18.13
C GLU A 34 20.30 14.56 18.19
N LEU A 35 20.13 15.33 19.26
CA LEU A 35 20.84 16.59 19.50
C LEU A 35 22.30 16.38 19.91
N ARG A 36 22.71 15.18 20.30
CA ARG A 36 24.13 14.86 20.50
C ARG A 36 24.79 14.67 19.14
N ASP A 37 25.76 15.51 18.83
CA ASP A 37 26.47 15.58 17.54
C ASP A 37 27.01 14.23 17.04
N ASP A 38 27.20 13.24 17.89
CA ASP A 38 27.69 11.91 17.56
C ASP A 38 26.63 11.03 16.93
N VAL A 39 25.38 11.06 17.45
CA VAL A 39 24.25 10.29 16.89
C VAL A 39 23.77 10.92 15.58
N ARG A 40 23.75 12.25 15.51
CA ARG A 40 23.40 12.98 14.29
C ARG A 40 24.38 12.74 13.15
N ARG A 41 25.67 12.45 13.45
CA ARG A 41 26.68 12.08 12.47
C ARG A 41 26.60 10.61 12.05
N GLN A 42 26.13 9.73 12.92
CA GLN A 42 25.98 8.29 12.64
C GLN A 42 24.64 7.94 11.96
N LEU A 43 23.53 8.50 12.42
CA LEU A 43 22.20 8.26 11.81
C LEU A 43 21.98 9.15 10.58
N GLY A 44 22.66 10.31 10.50
CA GLY A 44 22.46 11.30 9.44
C GLY A 44 20.99 11.74 9.34
N HIS A 45 20.64 12.48 8.30
CA HIS A 45 19.24 12.85 8.02
C HIS A 45 18.39 11.69 7.43
N ARG A 46 18.69 10.44 7.81
CA ARG A 46 18.20 9.23 7.15
C ARG A 46 17.08 8.53 7.90
N VAL A 47 16.73 8.98 9.09
CA VAL A 47 15.64 8.39 9.88
C VAL A 47 14.59 9.46 10.15
N ALA A 48 13.38 9.21 9.67
CA ALA A 48 12.21 10.04 9.96
C ALA A 48 11.38 9.39 11.08
N MET A 49 10.83 10.19 12.00
CA MET A 49 10.04 9.70 13.12
C MET A 49 8.61 10.22 13.03
N SER A 50 7.63 9.32 13.23
CA SER A 50 6.23 9.69 13.46
C SER A 50 5.69 9.01 14.70
N VAL A 51 4.58 9.55 15.23
CA VAL A 51 3.96 9.06 16.49
C VAL A 51 2.46 8.97 16.26
N ASP A 52 1.89 7.84 16.65
CA ASP A 52 0.45 7.61 16.66
C ASP A 52 0.04 6.92 17.98
N GLY A 53 -0.58 7.70 18.87
CA GLY A 53 -0.93 7.24 20.21
C GLY A 53 0.27 6.66 20.96
N PRO A 54 0.20 5.41 21.44
CA PRO A 54 1.29 4.74 22.15
C PRO A 54 2.37 4.16 21.23
N THR A 55 2.31 4.39 19.93
CA THR A 55 3.22 3.81 18.95
C THR A 55 4.12 4.87 18.32
N VAL A 56 5.41 4.59 18.28
CA VAL A 56 6.42 5.41 17.60
C VAL A 56 6.95 4.62 16.40
N PHE A 57 7.02 5.27 15.25
CA PHE A 57 7.56 4.74 14.02
C PHE A 57 8.83 5.49 13.64
N LEU A 58 9.88 4.74 13.31
CA LEU A 58 11.13 5.29 12.77
C LEU A 58 11.33 4.68 11.37
N TYR A 59 11.38 5.53 10.36
CA TYR A 59 11.54 5.15 8.96
C TYR A 59 12.96 5.41 8.50
N ALA A 60 13.57 4.44 7.85
CA ALA A 60 14.93 4.50 7.34
C ALA A 60 14.98 3.99 5.90
N GLY A 61 15.81 4.60 5.07
CA GLY A 61 15.98 4.21 3.67
C GLY A 61 16.97 3.06 3.46
N THR A 62 17.54 2.47 4.52
CA THR A 62 18.44 1.32 4.45
C THR A 62 18.32 0.44 5.70
N GLU A 63 18.62 -0.86 5.55
CA GLU A 63 18.66 -1.80 6.66
C GLU A 63 19.61 -1.36 7.77
N ASP A 64 20.82 -0.95 7.39
CA ASP A 64 21.82 -0.52 8.36
C ASP A 64 21.35 0.67 9.21
N ALA A 65 20.68 1.64 8.57
CA ALA A 65 20.11 2.79 9.29
C ALA A 65 18.96 2.38 10.21
N ALA A 66 18.11 1.43 9.79
CA ALA A 66 17.02 0.91 10.60
C ALA A 66 17.53 0.10 11.81
N ARG A 67 18.53 -0.76 11.62
CA ARG A 67 19.15 -1.53 12.71
C ARG A 67 19.88 -0.62 13.70
N GLU A 68 20.53 0.42 13.22
CA GLU A 68 21.15 1.43 14.09
C GLU A 68 20.08 2.21 14.87
N ALA A 69 18.96 2.59 14.23
CA ALA A 69 17.84 3.20 14.92
C ALA A 69 17.25 2.26 15.98
N GLU A 70 17.07 0.98 15.67
CA GLU A 70 16.63 -0.03 16.64
C GLU A 70 17.58 -0.13 17.84
N ARG A 71 18.90 -0.13 17.61
CA ARG A 71 19.89 -0.15 18.68
C ARG A 71 19.79 1.07 19.58
N VAL A 72 19.68 2.28 19.02
CA VAL A 72 19.53 3.52 19.76
C VAL A 72 18.22 3.51 20.59
N VAL A 73 17.13 3.03 19.99
CA VAL A 73 15.85 2.86 20.71
C VAL A 73 16.01 1.95 21.91
N ARG A 74 16.65 0.79 21.78
CA ARG A 74 16.88 -0.14 22.89
C ARG A 74 17.70 0.50 24.03
N GLU A 75 18.71 1.29 23.68
CA GLU A 75 19.51 2.01 24.66
C GLU A 75 18.70 3.06 25.43
N VAL A 76 17.90 3.85 24.72
CA VAL A 76 17.02 4.85 25.35
C VAL A 76 15.99 4.20 26.26
N LEU A 77 15.34 3.12 25.80
CA LEU A 77 14.38 2.37 26.61
C LEU A 77 15.01 1.85 27.91
N ALA A 78 16.23 1.30 27.82
CA ALA A 78 16.97 0.82 28.99
C ALA A 78 17.33 1.95 29.95
N GLN A 79 17.82 3.09 29.44
CA GLN A 79 18.17 4.27 30.26
C GLN A 79 16.97 4.88 30.96
N GLN A 80 15.82 4.89 30.29
CA GLN A 80 14.57 5.46 30.83
C GLN A 80 13.74 4.45 31.61
N GLN A 81 14.18 3.19 31.70
CA GLN A 81 13.45 2.09 32.33
C GLN A 81 12.04 1.90 31.73
N LEU A 82 11.89 2.18 30.44
CA LEU A 82 10.66 1.99 29.68
C LEU A 82 10.60 0.60 29.05
N SER A 83 9.39 0.03 29.00
CA SER A 83 9.11 -1.23 28.32
C SER A 83 8.27 -0.97 27.08
N ALA A 84 8.74 -1.50 25.94
CA ALA A 84 8.02 -1.45 24.68
C ALA A 84 8.27 -2.72 23.87
N GLU A 85 7.34 -3.04 22.99
CA GLU A 85 7.51 -4.03 21.94
C GLU A 85 8.20 -3.37 20.77
N LEU A 86 9.27 -3.98 20.24
CA LEU A 86 9.99 -3.50 19.06
C LEU A 86 9.84 -4.52 17.95
N THR A 87 9.48 -4.01 16.77
CA THR A 87 9.50 -4.78 15.51
C THR A 87 10.28 -4.02 14.45
N LEU A 88 11.06 -4.75 13.66
CA LEU A 88 11.74 -4.23 12.48
C LEU A 88 11.03 -4.81 11.26
N ALA A 89 10.54 -3.95 10.39
CA ALA A 89 9.83 -4.31 9.18
C ALA A 89 10.47 -3.66 7.95
N ARG A 90 10.28 -4.29 6.81
CA ARG A 90 10.66 -3.79 5.50
C ARG A 90 9.41 -3.63 4.65
N TRP A 91 9.34 -2.60 3.82
CA TRP A 91 8.25 -2.43 2.87
C TRP A 91 8.31 -3.50 1.79
N HIS A 92 7.21 -4.22 1.61
CA HIS A 92 7.05 -5.18 0.53
C HIS A 92 6.37 -4.49 -0.66
N PRO A 93 7.10 -4.20 -1.75
CA PRO A 93 6.58 -3.34 -2.82
C PRO A 93 5.45 -3.99 -3.63
N LEU A 94 5.36 -5.32 -3.66
CA LEU A 94 4.34 -6.05 -4.40
C LEU A 94 3.05 -6.21 -3.58
N GLU A 95 3.18 -6.53 -2.29
CA GLU A 95 2.03 -6.68 -1.39
C GLU A 95 1.58 -5.34 -0.78
N GLU A 96 2.35 -4.26 -1.03
CA GLU A 96 2.10 -2.91 -0.52
C GLU A 96 1.90 -2.88 1.01
N GLU A 97 2.66 -3.72 1.74
CA GLU A 97 2.57 -3.79 3.19
C GLU A 97 3.94 -3.86 3.89
N TRP A 98 3.91 -3.68 5.21
CA TRP A 98 5.11 -3.78 6.05
C TRP A 98 5.28 -5.22 6.54
N GLU A 99 6.28 -5.91 6.01
CA GLU A 99 6.62 -7.28 6.37
C GLU A 99 7.76 -7.35 7.40
N ASP A 100 7.72 -8.36 8.27
CA ASP A 100 8.81 -8.59 9.23
C ASP A 100 10.14 -8.77 8.50
N ALA A 101 11.16 -8.04 8.93
CA ALA A 101 12.47 -8.03 8.31
C ALA A 101 13.19 -9.39 8.28
N SER A 102 12.73 -10.36 9.08
CA SER A 102 13.27 -11.73 9.08
C SER A 102 12.71 -12.61 7.96
N VAL A 103 11.61 -12.20 7.31
CA VAL A 103 11.03 -12.91 6.17
C VAL A 103 11.87 -12.63 4.92
N PRO A 104 12.37 -13.65 4.22
CA PRO A 104 13.14 -13.44 3.01
C PRO A 104 12.30 -12.83 1.89
N MET A 105 12.81 -11.80 1.23
CA MET A 105 12.19 -11.22 0.04
C MET A 105 12.53 -12.01 -1.22
N PRO A 106 11.70 -11.97 -2.26
CA PRO A 106 12.00 -12.61 -3.54
C PRO A 106 13.18 -11.91 -4.24
N ASP A 107 14.32 -12.59 -4.31
CA ASP A 107 15.56 -12.05 -4.86
C ASP A 107 15.64 -12.17 -6.38
N THR A 108 15.04 -13.23 -6.95
CA THR A 108 15.11 -13.50 -8.38
C THR A 108 13.87 -13.00 -9.13
N ALA A 109 14.02 -12.79 -10.44
CA ALA A 109 12.89 -12.43 -11.31
C ALA A 109 11.80 -13.53 -11.30
N GLU A 110 12.20 -14.80 -11.19
CA GLU A 110 11.25 -15.92 -11.13
C GLU A 110 10.46 -15.93 -9.83
N GLN A 111 11.12 -15.66 -8.69
CA GLN A 111 10.45 -15.56 -7.40
C GLN A 111 9.46 -14.40 -7.37
N ARG A 112 9.86 -13.20 -7.84
CA ARG A 112 8.95 -12.05 -7.96
C ARG A 112 7.76 -12.33 -8.88
N ALA A 113 7.99 -13.00 -10.01
CA ALA A 113 6.91 -13.39 -10.91
C ALA A 113 5.98 -14.46 -10.31
N ALA A 114 6.51 -15.35 -9.46
CA ALA A 114 5.70 -16.36 -8.76
C ALA A 114 4.82 -15.72 -7.70
N GLU A 115 5.37 -14.80 -6.93
CA GLU A 115 4.65 -14.06 -5.90
C GLU A 115 3.57 -13.15 -6.51
N HIS A 116 3.90 -12.42 -7.59
CA HIS A 116 2.91 -11.63 -8.32
C HIS A 116 1.74 -12.48 -8.81
N ARG A 117 2.01 -13.68 -9.38
CA ARG A 117 0.93 -14.61 -9.78
C ARG A 117 0.08 -15.03 -8.60
N HIS A 118 0.71 -15.34 -7.45
CA HIS A 118 -0.01 -15.71 -6.25
C HIS A 118 -0.93 -14.59 -5.74
N LEU A 119 -0.46 -13.35 -5.79
CA LEU A 119 -1.26 -12.18 -5.43
C LEU A 119 -2.47 -12.02 -6.38
N MET A 120 -2.25 -12.08 -7.70
CA MET A 120 -3.33 -12.00 -8.69
C MET A 120 -4.35 -13.13 -8.55
N ASP A 121 -3.89 -14.35 -8.23
CA ASP A 121 -4.77 -15.48 -7.95
C ASP A 121 -5.59 -15.26 -6.67
N ALA A 122 -4.99 -14.70 -5.62
CA ALA A 122 -5.68 -14.39 -4.36
C ALA A 122 -6.77 -13.31 -4.57
N GLU A 123 -6.46 -12.21 -5.23
CA GLU A 123 -7.43 -11.16 -5.59
C GLU A 123 -8.60 -11.72 -6.42
N THR A 124 -8.28 -12.57 -7.39
CA THR A 124 -9.31 -13.24 -8.22
C THR A 124 -10.23 -14.12 -7.36
N GLN A 125 -9.67 -14.91 -6.44
CA GLN A 125 -10.47 -15.74 -5.55
C GLN A 125 -11.34 -14.91 -4.60
N GLU A 126 -10.80 -13.80 -4.09
CA GLU A 126 -11.55 -12.88 -3.24
C GLU A 126 -12.71 -12.23 -3.99
N SER A 127 -12.48 -11.74 -5.21
CA SER A 127 -13.50 -11.18 -6.09
C SER A 127 -14.61 -12.18 -6.38
N LEU A 128 -14.26 -13.42 -6.70
CA LEU A 128 -15.23 -14.50 -6.97
C LEU A 128 -16.01 -14.88 -5.70
N ALA A 129 -15.35 -14.95 -4.55
CA ALA A 129 -16.00 -15.27 -3.28
C ALA A 129 -16.98 -14.16 -2.84
N ALA A 130 -16.61 -12.90 -3.08
CA ALA A 130 -17.47 -11.74 -2.81
C ALA A 130 -18.62 -11.59 -3.82
N GLY A 131 -18.53 -12.24 -4.98
CA GLY A 131 -19.51 -12.09 -6.08
C GLY A 131 -19.51 -10.71 -6.73
N GLN A 132 -18.39 -9.99 -6.61
CA GLN A 132 -18.21 -8.65 -7.18
C GLN A 132 -16.76 -8.46 -7.61
N ALA A 133 -16.54 -7.58 -8.59
CA ALA A 133 -15.20 -7.23 -9.03
C ALA A 133 -14.41 -6.52 -7.91
N GLY A 134 -13.17 -6.93 -7.70
CA GLY A 134 -12.24 -6.26 -6.78
C GLY A 134 -11.60 -5.02 -7.38
N TRP A 135 -11.63 -4.91 -8.70
CA TRP A 135 -11.09 -3.78 -9.46
C TRP A 135 -12.10 -3.24 -10.45
N GLU A 136 -12.01 -1.96 -10.77
CA GLU A 136 -12.79 -1.37 -11.85
C GLU A 136 -11.95 -0.51 -12.79
N VAL A 137 -12.37 -0.52 -14.06
CA VAL A 137 -11.87 0.39 -15.08
C VAL A 137 -12.90 1.48 -15.28
N ARG A 138 -12.53 2.71 -14.96
CA ARG A 138 -13.36 3.90 -15.12
C ARG A 138 -12.99 4.64 -16.39
N VAL A 139 -13.98 4.84 -17.26
CA VAL A 139 -13.83 5.55 -18.53
C VAL A 139 -14.62 6.83 -18.51
N GLU A 140 -13.97 7.97 -18.44
CA GLU A 140 -14.62 9.29 -18.48
C GLU A 140 -14.70 9.82 -19.92
N LEU A 141 -15.90 10.21 -20.33
CA LEU A 141 -16.20 10.67 -21.68
C LEU A 141 -16.62 12.15 -21.67
N ARG A 142 -16.41 12.83 -22.78
CA ARG A 142 -16.68 14.28 -22.86
C ARG A 142 -18.15 14.63 -22.78
N SER A 143 -19.04 13.71 -23.18
CA SER A 143 -20.48 13.95 -23.21
C SER A 143 -21.28 12.70 -22.87
N HIS A 144 -22.50 12.91 -22.37
CA HIS A 144 -23.45 11.83 -22.14
C HIS A 144 -23.73 11.00 -23.40
N ARG A 145 -23.83 11.65 -24.58
CA ARG A 145 -24.06 10.95 -25.84
C ARG A 145 -22.93 9.97 -26.15
N GLN A 146 -21.67 10.41 -26.03
CA GLN A 146 -20.53 9.52 -26.22
C GLN A 146 -20.53 8.35 -25.22
N ALA A 147 -20.95 8.59 -23.96
CA ALA A 147 -21.05 7.52 -22.97
C ALA A 147 -22.15 6.50 -23.34
N VAL A 148 -23.26 6.94 -23.91
CA VAL A 148 -24.32 6.04 -24.41
C VAL A 148 -23.81 5.21 -25.58
N GLU A 149 -23.30 5.86 -26.63
CA GLU A 149 -22.81 5.19 -27.84
C GLU A 149 -21.69 4.18 -27.56
N PHE A 150 -20.77 4.54 -26.65
CA PHE A 150 -19.67 3.66 -26.27
C PHE A 150 -20.13 2.48 -25.40
N ALA A 151 -21.04 2.72 -24.47
CA ALA A 151 -21.64 1.66 -23.65
C ALA A 151 -22.40 0.63 -24.51
N GLU A 152 -23.21 1.10 -25.45
CA GLU A 152 -23.97 0.23 -26.37
C GLU A 152 -23.04 -0.65 -27.23
N ARG A 153 -21.92 -0.09 -27.69
CA ARG A 153 -20.92 -0.84 -28.43
C ARG A 153 -20.29 -1.93 -27.56
N LEU A 154 -19.83 -1.59 -26.36
CA LEU A 154 -19.21 -2.57 -25.43
C LEU A 154 -20.21 -3.68 -25.05
N GLN A 155 -21.48 -3.33 -24.82
CA GLN A 155 -22.52 -4.31 -24.52
C GLN A 155 -22.82 -5.23 -25.72
N ALA A 156 -22.81 -4.70 -26.94
CA ALA A 156 -22.98 -5.49 -28.16
C ALA A 156 -21.81 -6.49 -28.36
N GLU A 157 -20.62 -6.18 -27.86
CA GLU A 157 -19.44 -7.05 -27.83
C GLU A 157 -19.47 -8.06 -26.66
N GLY A 158 -20.53 -8.04 -25.83
CA GLY A 158 -20.68 -8.94 -24.68
C GLY A 158 -19.90 -8.49 -23.43
N ARG A 159 -19.37 -7.27 -23.40
CA ARG A 159 -18.67 -6.73 -22.25
C ARG A 159 -19.67 -6.07 -21.27
N PRO A 160 -19.79 -6.57 -20.04
CA PRO A 160 -20.66 -5.95 -19.06
C PRO A 160 -20.13 -4.58 -18.67
N VAL A 161 -20.99 -3.55 -18.75
CA VAL A 161 -20.62 -2.18 -18.43
C VAL A 161 -21.74 -1.48 -17.66
N ILE A 162 -21.38 -0.77 -16.61
CA ILE A 162 -22.28 0.11 -15.85
C ILE A 162 -22.05 1.54 -16.34
N ARG A 163 -23.12 2.16 -16.86
CA ARG A 163 -23.06 3.55 -17.32
C ARG A 163 -23.58 4.50 -16.23
N ARG A 164 -22.80 5.56 -16.00
CA ARG A 164 -23.15 6.69 -15.12
C ARG A 164 -22.92 7.98 -15.90
N TRP A 165 -23.93 8.77 -16.11
CA TRP A 165 -23.90 10.07 -16.80
C TRP A 165 -22.87 10.16 -17.95
N LYS A 166 -21.60 10.57 -17.65
CA LYS A 166 -20.51 10.73 -18.60
C LYS A 166 -19.40 9.71 -18.47
N TYR A 167 -19.54 8.71 -17.58
CA TYR A 167 -18.52 7.69 -17.40
C TYR A 167 -19.10 6.29 -17.39
N LEU A 168 -18.24 5.35 -17.70
CA LEU A 168 -18.52 3.92 -17.70
C LEU A 168 -17.64 3.24 -16.65
N LEU A 169 -18.15 2.17 -16.06
CA LEU A 169 -17.43 1.31 -15.14
C LEU A 169 -17.45 -0.12 -15.69
N LEU A 170 -16.27 -0.74 -15.78
CA LEU A 170 -16.09 -2.13 -16.17
C LEU A 170 -15.34 -2.83 -15.03
N GLY A 171 -15.86 -3.95 -14.55
CA GLY A 171 -15.26 -4.72 -13.45
C GLY A 171 -14.15 -5.63 -13.95
N ALA A 172 -13.13 -5.83 -13.09
CA ALA A 172 -12.08 -6.83 -13.24
C ALA A 172 -11.84 -7.55 -11.91
N ASN A 173 -11.30 -8.78 -11.95
CA ASN A 173 -11.17 -9.58 -10.74
C ASN A 173 -9.85 -9.34 -10.00
N ASN A 174 -8.84 -8.85 -10.69
CA ASN A 174 -7.52 -8.53 -10.14
C ASN A 174 -6.92 -7.32 -10.87
N GLU A 175 -5.78 -6.82 -10.39
CA GLU A 175 -5.10 -5.64 -10.93
C GLU A 175 -4.61 -5.84 -12.37
N ASP A 176 -4.04 -6.99 -12.69
CA ASP A 176 -3.53 -7.29 -14.04
C ASP A 176 -4.66 -7.31 -15.08
N ASP A 177 -5.79 -7.93 -14.74
CA ASP A 177 -6.99 -7.95 -15.58
C ASP A 177 -7.53 -6.53 -15.79
N ALA A 178 -7.56 -5.71 -14.73
CA ALA A 178 -7.97 -4.30 -14.81
C ALA A 178 -7.04 -3.49 -15.72
N SER A 179 -5.72 -3.69 -15.59
CA SER A 179 -4.71 -3.02 -16.38
C SER A 179 -4.80 -3.40 -17.86
N ALA A 180 -4.93 -4.69 -18.16
CA ALA A 180 -5.12 -5.19 -19.53
C ALA A 180 -6.43 -4.67 -20.14
N LEU A 181 -7.52 -4.69 -19.37
CA LEU A 181 -8.80 -4.13 -19.81
C LEU A 181 -8.71 -2.63 -20.08
N ALA A 182 -8.05 -1.88 -19.20
CA ALA A 182 -7.86 -0.43 -19.36
C ALA A 182 -7.07 -0.11 -20.63
N GLU A 183 -6.03 -0.89 -20.95
CA GLU A 183 -5.25 -0.69 -22.18
C GLU A 183 -6.10 -0.98 -23.42
N ALA A 184 -6.85 -2.07 -23.46
CA ALA A 184 -7.77 -2.38 -24.53
C ALA A 184 -8.82 -1.25 -24.73
N ILE A 185 -9.40 -0.78 -23.62
CA ILE A 185 -10.39 0.30 -23.65
C ILE A 185 -9.78 1.62 -24.13
N ARG A 186 -8.53 1.95 -23.78
CA ARG A 186 -7.84 3.17 -24.27
C ARG A 186 -7.74 3.18 -25.80
N GLN A 187 -7.41 2.03 -26.39
CA GLN A 187 -7.28 1.89 -27.86
C GLN A 187 -8.63 2.05 -28.57
N GLU A 188 -9.72 1.63 -27.95
CA GLU A 188 -11.07 1.66 -28.52
C GLU A 188 -11.85 2.93 -28.18
N SER A 189 -11.43 3.67 -27.20
CA SER A 189 -12.15 4.83 -26.65
C SER A 189 -12.19 6.00 -27.63
N PRO A 190 -13.26 6.80 -27.61
CA PRO A 190 -13.30 8.06 -28.32
C PRO A 190 -12.14 8.98 -27.96
N ALA A 191 -11.68 9.79 -28.91
CA ALA A 191 -10.59 10.74 -28.68
C ALA A 191 -10.84 11.62 -27.44
N LYS A 192 -9.82 11.71 -26.56
CA LYS A 192 -9.84 12.45 -25.29
C LYS A 192 -10.73 11.84 -24.21
N ALA A 193 -11.07 10.57 -24.27
CA ALA A 193 -11.55 9.83 -23.11
C ALA A 193 -10.39 9.67 -22.09
N SER A 194 -10.72 9.65 -20.81
CA SER A 194 -9.79 9.35 -19.72
C SER A 194 -10.10 7.95 -19.19
N VAL A 195 -9.09 7.10 -19.03
CA VAL A 195 -9.24 5.71 -18.58
C VAL A 195 -8.32 5.48 -17.37
N HIS A 196 -8.91 5.11 -16.25
CA HIS A 196 -8.23 4.84 -14.99
C HIS A 196 -8.62 3.48 -14.46
N THR A 197 -7.72 2.84 -13.72
CA THR A 197 -7.99 1.65 -12.91
C THR A 197 -8.05 2.06 -11.44
N GLU A 198 -8.96 1.48 -10.68
CA GLU A 198 -9.03 1.69 -9.23
C GLU A 198 -9.51 0.43 -8.52
N ALA A 199 -8.93 0.13 -7.34
CA ALA A 199 -9.40 -0.95 -6.49
C ALA A 199 -10.79 -0.59 -5.92
N VAL A 200 -11.69 -1.57 -5.90
CA VAL A 200 -13.02 -1.42 -5.31
C VAL A 200 -12.98 -1.93 -3.88
N PRO A 201 -13.10 -1.08 -2.85
CA PRO A 201 -13.09 -1.55 -1.48
C PRO A 201 -14.28 -2.50 -1.24
N PHE A 202 -14.02 -3.70 -0.74
CA PHE A 202 -15.05 -4.62 -0.29
C PHE A 202 -15.73 -4.02 0.95
N VAL A 203 -16.91 -3.45 0.79
CA VAL A 203 -17.72 -3.03 1.92
C VAL A 203 -18.33 -4.28 2.54
N GLN A 204 -17.72 -4.82 3.59
CA GLN A 204 -18.36 -5.80 4.44
C GLN A 204 -19.55 -5.12 5.10
N PHE A 205 -20.75 -5.30 4.55
CA PHE A 205 -21.97 -5.07 5.30
C PHE A 205 -21.98 -6.10 6.43
N ALA A 206 -21.55 -5.69 7.62
CA ALA A 206 -21.86 -6.44 8.82
C ALA A 206 -23.36 -6.65 8.79
N ALA A 207 -23.79 -7.88 8.55
CA ALA A 207 -25.19 -8.27 8.67
C ALA A 207 -25.57 -7.93 10.10
N SER A 208 -26.28 -6.82 10.26
CA SER A 208 -26.92 -6.46 11.51
C SER A 208 -27.90 -7.59 11.78
N ASN A 209 -27.51 -8.49 12.66
CA ASN A 209 -28.38 -9.54 13.16
C ASN A 209 -29.53 -8.78 13.86
N PRO A 210 -30.78 -8.81 13.38
CA PRO A 210 -31.89 -8.32 14.15
C PRO A 210 -32.07 -9.33 15.27
N GLY A 211 -31.47 -9.01 16.42
CA GLY A 211 -31.58 -9.82 17.61
C GLY A 211 -33.01 -9.94 18.06
N THR A 212 -33.38 -11.14 18.37
CA THR A 212 -34.46 -11.60 19.21
C THR A 212 -34.76 -10.70 20.44
#